data_1e45cd2c2aa10bfa4c6f91c04edde919
#
_entry.id   1e45cd2c2aa10bfa4c6f91c04edde919
#
_cell.length_a   1.000
_cell.length_b   1.000
_cell.length_c   1.000
_cell.angle_alpha   90.00
_cell.angle_beta   90.00
_cell.angle_gamma   90.00
#
_symmetry.space_group_name_H-M   'P 1'
#
loop_
_entity.id
_entity.type
_entity.pdbx_description
1 polymer ?
#
loop_
_entity_poly.entity_id
_entity_poly.type
_entity_poly.pdbx_seq_one_letter_code
_entity_poly.pdbx_strand_id
1 'polypeptide(L)'
;MNKISMLFAVLTLMFSTGSALAAGADAFLGTWVKPDESTIPAIGDPTGDKIRKGREVLTDTYNQIGGGSNFMPPVSGNRLSCSSCHLDAGTAAYASPWSVVALKYAPPGPYSSRSHDFRTMEVRVNDCMQRSMNGIPLPDSSYEMLSIKAYWVWLASGMKVGTWQEVKGTGFLPVPDMTRAADPVRGALVYKEKCEACHQENGDGVWDADAQRHVYPAIFGPNSFNDGAGIYRLRSGVGFIYGNMPYGHADASMVAAVPPDTSSLISTEDAWDVMAYVMDQPRPLWKNRLGDWGNLKGPDGVPDWMKKFPDAGYPIYYPRANYADNYCNPPDFSSPQVFSDAKHKYGPWADMISLQNKIIAAYKAAKCP
;
A
#
# COMPACT_ATOMS: atom_id res chain seq x y z
N MET A 1 -66.73 0.19 42.19
CA MET A 1 -65.32 0.46 42.66
C MET A 1 -64.43 -0.46 41.83
N ASN A 2 -63.96 0.03 40.67
CA ASN A 2 -63.18 -0.76 39.73
C ASN A 2 -61.68 -0.54 39.95
N LYS A 3 -60.92 -1.59 40.16
CA LYS A 3 -59.46 -1.57 40.20
C LYS A 3 -58.94 -1.77 38.77
N ILE A 4 -58.28 -0.76 38.23
CA ILE A 4 -57.58 -0.81 36.97
C ILE A 4 -56.12 -1.27 37.29
N SER A 5 -55.76 -2.46 36.84
CA SER A 5 -54.37 -2.94 36.89
C SER A 5 -53.64 -2.44 35.63
N MET A 6 -52.65 -1.63 35.82
CA MET A 6 -51.71 -1.19 34.77
C MET A 6 -50.60 -2.21 34.63
N LEU A 7 -50.55 -2.87 33.49
CA LEU A 7 -49.47 -3.79 33.10
C LEU A 7 -48.36 -2.95 32.45
N PHE A 8 -47.20 -2.83 33.11
CA PHE A 8 -45.98 -2.30 32.50
C PHE A 8 -45.28 -3.40 31.70
N ALA A 9 -45.34 -3.30 30.41
CA ALA A 9 -44.48 -4.11 29.52
C ALA A 9 -43.09 -3.45 29.47
N VAL A 10 -42.12 -4.10 30.06
CA VAL A 10 -40.70 -3.74 29.91
C VAL A 10 -40.20 -4.34 28.59
N LEU A 11 -40.01 -3.48 27.61
CA LEU A 11 -39.42 -3.82 26.32
C LEU A 11 -37.91 -3.88 26.53
N THR A 12 -37.35 -5.10 26.65
CA THR A 12 -35.91 -5.32 26.71
C THR A 12 -35.37 -5.24 25.29
N LEU A 13 -34.79 -4.09 24.93
CA LEU A 13 -33.96 -3.98 23.73
C LEU A 13 -32.64 -4.74 23.99
N MET A 14 -32.52 -5.91 23.43
CA MET A 14 -31.22 -6.58 23.31
C MET A 14 -30.43 -5.87 22.19
N PHE A 15 -29.47 -5.08 22.55
CA PHE A 15 -28.43 -4.62 21.65
C PHE A 15 -27.53 -5.82 21.31
N SER A 16 -27.71 -6.43 20.18
CA SER A 16 -26.74 -7.34 19.58
C SER A 16 -25.64 -6.51 18.94
N THR A 17 -24.68 -6.09 19.75
CA THR A 17 -23.44 -5.48 19.25
C THR A 17 -22.41 -6.59 19.11
N GLY A 18 -22.00 -6.93 17.92
CA GLY A 18 -20.82 -7.75 17.81
C GLY A 18 -20.55 -8.58 16.58
N SER A 19 -21.35 -8.50 15.53
CA SER A 19 -21.09 -9.37 14.37
C SER A 19 -21.08 -8.70 13.00
N ALA A 20 -21.31 -7.40 12.92
CA ALA A 20 -21.41 -6.71 11.62
C ALA A 20 -20.07 -6.33 10.99
N LEU A 21 -19.00 -6.15 11.79
CA LEU A 21 -17.71 -5.70 11.30
C LEU A 21 -16.89 -6.80 10.61
N ALA A 22 -17.04 -8.08 11.02
CA ALA A 22 -16.31 -9.18 10.41
C ALA A 22 -16.89 -9.62 9.05
N ALA A 23 -18.22 -9.57 8.91
CA ALA A 23 -18.89 -10.00 7.68
C ALA A 23 -18.69 -9.04 6.50
N GLY A 24 -18.42 -7.74 6.76
CA GLY A 24 -18.19 -6.74 5.71
C GLY A 24 -16.86 -6.91 4.98
N ALA A 25 -15.78 -7.20 5.70
CA ALA A 25 -14.45 -7.34 5.13
C ALA A 25 -14.34 -8.58 4.21
N ASP A 26 -14.94 -9.70 4.61
CA ASP A 26 -14.86 -10.95 3.87
C ASP A 26 -15.64 -10.89 2.54
N ALA A 27 -16.82 -10.26 2.54
CA ALA A 27 -17.61 -10.05 1.32
C ALA A 27 -16.90 -9.18 0.29
N PHE A 28 -16.01 -8.30 0.75
CA PHE A 28 -15.33 -7.32 -0.06
C PHE A 28 -14.10 -7.87 -0.81
N LEU A 29 -13.37 -8.80 -0.19
CA LEU A 29 -12.24 -9.48 -0.80
C LEU A 29 -12.66 -10.60 -1.79
N GLY A 30 -13.94 -10.73 -2.04
CA GLY A 30 -14.48 -11.68 -3.01
C GLY A 30 -14.33 -13.12 -2.56
N THR A 31 -13.51 -13.90 -3.26
CA THR A 31 -13.33 -15.33 -2.97
C THR A 31 -12.40 -15.63 -1.79
N TRP A 32 -11.76 -14.61 -1.20
CA TRP A 32 -10.90 -14.80 -0.06
C TRP A 32 -11.67 -14.62 1.25
N VAL A 33 -11.45 -15.55 2.15
CA VAL A 33 -11.91 -15.49 3.55
C VAL A 33 -10.68 -15.57 4.43
N LYS A 34 -10.56 -14.67 5.41
CA LYS A 34 -9.48 -14.74 6.40
C LYS A 34 -9.54 -16.11 7.08
N PRO A 35 -8.42 -16.86 7.12
CA PRO A 35 -8.38 -18.12 7.84
C PRO A 35 -8.73 -17.95 9.32
N ASP A 36 -9.45 -18.91 9.88
CA ASP A 36 -9.76 -18.94 11.31
C ASP A 36 -8.44 -19.07 12.10
N GLU A 37 -8.24 -18.25 13.11
CA GLU A 37 -7.04 -18.28 13.95
C GLU A 37 -6.86 -19.62 14.69
N SER A 38 -7.93 -20.37 14.89
CA SER A 38 -7.89 -21.74 15.44
C SER A 38 -7.15 -22.73 14.53
N THR A 39 -6.98 -22.39 13.23
CA THR A 39 -6.19 -23.20 12.29
C THR A 39 -4.68 -23.02 12.44
N ILE A 40 -4.23 -22.03 13.23
CA ILE A 40 -2.82 -21.87 13.55
C ILE A 40 -2.43 -22.99 14.52
N PRO A 41 -1.42 -23.82 14.21
CA PRO A 41 -0.99 -24.88 15.10
C PRO A 41 -0.67 -24.39 16.52
N ALA A 42 -0.79 -25.26 17.51
CA ALA A 42 -0.63 -24.88 18.93
C ALA A 42 0.72 -24.22 19.23
N ILE A 43 0.82 -23.50 20.33
CA ILE A 43 2.08 -22.94 20.84
C ILE A 43 3.07 -24.09 21.06
N GLY A 44 4.32 -23.90 20.62
CA GLY A 44 5.35 -24.91 20.63
C GLY A 44 5.45 -25.74 19.34
N ASP A 45 4.46 -25.63 18.42
CA ASP A 45 4.61 -26.13 17.06
C ASP A 45 5.45 -25.14 16.24
N PRO A 46 6.52 -25.59 15.58
CA PRO A 46 7.44 -24.68 14.85
C PRO A 46 6.75 -23.87 13.73
N THR A 47 5.67 -24.37 13.13
CA THR A 47 4.92 -23.66 12.09
C THR A 47 3.99 -22.64 12.73
N GLY A 48 3.24 -23.03 13.76
CA GLY A 48 2.36 -22.13 14.47
C GLY A 48 3.12 -20.99 15.13
N ASP A 49 4.28 -21.26 15.73
CA ASP A 49 5.11 -20.23 16.34
C ASP A 49 5.65 -19.22 15.31
N LYS A 50 6.05 -19.69 14.11
CA LYS A 50 6.44 -18.79 13.01
C LYS A 50 5.27 -17.94 12.51
N ILE A 51 4.08 -18.51 12.38
CA ILE A 51 2.90 -17.73 11.94
C ILE A 51 2.62 -16.58 12.92
N ARG A 52 2.61 -16.86 14.24
CA ARG A 52 2.40 -15.83 15.27
C ARG A 52 3.52 -14.80 15.26
N LYS A 53 4.78 -15.25 15.21
CA LYS A 53 5.94 -14.37 15.14
C LYS A 53 5.91 -13.50 13.89
N GLY A 54 5.52 -14.02 12.75
CA GLY A 54 5.38 -13.25 11.51
C GLY A 54 4.34 -12.14 11.64
N ARG A 55 3.19 -12.43 12.26
CA ARG A 55 2.18 -11.43 12.58
C ARG A 55 2.75 -10.35 13.50
N GLU A 56 3.45 -10.73 14.58
CA GLU A 56 4.08 -9.78 15.50
C GLU A 56 5.08 -8.86 14.79
N VAL A 57 5.99 -9.41 13.99
CA VAL A 57 6.98 -8.62 13.24
C VAL A 57 6.30 -7.59 12.34
N LEU A 58 5.21 -7.96 11.69
CA LEU A 58 4.50 -7.08 10.76
C LEU A 58 3.63 -6.03 11.46
N THR A 59 3.09 -6.34 12.64
CA THR A 59 2.21 -5.42 13.40
C THR A 59 2.95 -4.57 14.42
N ASP A 60 4.15 -4.96 14.81
CA ASP A 60 4.98 -4.28 15.81
C ASP A 60 6.45 -4.23 15.39
N THR A 61 6.70 -3.86 14.14
CA THR A 61 8.01 -3.95 13.47
C THR A 61 9.13 -3.27 14.25
N TYR A 62 8.87 -2.09 14.84
CA TYR A 62 9.88 -1.35 15.60
C TYR A 62 10.40 -2.14 16.81
N ASN A 63 9.50 -2.77 17.57
CA ASN A 63 9.85 -3.56 18.76
C ASN A 63 10.38 -4.97 18.42
N GLN A 64 10.16 -5.46 17.20
CA GLN A 64 10.56 -6.80 16.79
C GLN A 64 11.92 -6.83 16.08
N ILE A 65 12.16 -5.87 15.18
CA ILE A 65 13.35 -5.82 14.32
C ILE A 65 13.89 -4.40 14.12
N GLY A 66 13.36 -3.42 14.83
CA GLY A 66 13.79 -2.02 14.80
C GLY A 66 14.54 -1.58 16.05
N GLY A 67 14.59 -0.27 16.26
CA GLY A 67 15.35 0.34 17.36
C GLY A 67 14.82 0.05 18.77
N GLY A 68 13.58 -0.44 18.91
CA GLY A 68 13.01 -0.90 20.17
C GLY A 68 13.30 -2.36 20.49
N SER A 69 13.97 -3.08 19.61
CA SER A 69 14.23 -4.51 19.73
C SER A 69 15.67 -4.84 20.14
N ASN A 70 15.90 -6.11 20.49
CA ASN A 70 17.24 -6.69 20.65
C ASN A 70 17.81 -7.26 19.34
N PHE A 71 17.13 -7.05 18.20
CA PHE A 71 17.61 -7.48 16.89
C PHE A 71 18.82 -6.63 16.46
N MET A 72 19.96 -7.27 16.18
CA MET A 72 21.20 -6.56 15.94
C MET A 72 21.85 -6.97 14.62
N PRO A 73 22.17 -6.02 13.75
CA PRO A 73 21.77 -4.59 13.84
C PRO A 73 20.27 -4.43 13.61
N PRO A 74 19.62 -3.36 14.14
CA PRO A 74 18.23 -3.09 13.86
C PRO A 74 18.06 -2.82 12.36
N VAL A 75 17.03 -3.42 11.75
CA VAL A 75 16.83 -3.34 10.29
C VAL A 75 15.75 -2.34 9.89
N SER A 76 14.78 -2.02 10.78
CA SER A 76 13.85 -0.90 10.55
C SER A 76 14.51 0.42 10.93
N GLY A 77 14.53 1.37 10.00
CA GLY A 77 15.15 2.68 10.19
C GLY A 77 14.19 3.79 10.63
N ASN A 78 12.91 3.47 10.81
CA ASN A 78 11.90 4.37 11.37
C ASN A 78 11.05 3.65 12.41
N ARG A 79 10.08 4.38 12.99
CA ARG A 79 9.20 3.86 14.05
C ARG A 79 7.87 3.27 13.53
N LEU A 80 7.71 3.14 12.21
CA LEU A 80 6.52 2.57 11.62
C LEU A 80 6.47 1.05 11.81
N SER A 81 5.27 0.50 11.74
CA SER A 81 5.04 -0.93 11.53
C SER A 81 4.53 -1.17 10.12
N CYS A 82 4.71 -2.38 9.58
CA CYS A 82 4.19 -2.72 8.27
C CYS A 82 2.65 -2.54 8.23
N SER A 83 1.98 -2.84 9.34
CA SER A 83 0.54 -2.62 9.52
C SER A 83 0.13 -1.15 9.59
N SER A 84 1.06 -0.19 9.69
CA SER A 84 0.73 1.24 9.58
C SER A 84 0.14 1.60 8.20
N CYS A 85 0.46 0.82 7.16
CA CYS A 85 -0.09 0.96 5.81
C CYS A 85 -0.90 -0.26 5.38
N HIS A 86 -0.54 -1.47 5.87
CA HIS A 86 -1.27 -2.71 5.60
C HIS A 86 -2.22 -2.98 6.77
N LEU A 87 -3.34 -2.23 6.79
CA LEU A 87 -4.26 -2.17 7.93
C LEU A 87 -4.79 -3.54 8.34
N ASP A 88 -5.22 -3.66 9.60
CA ASP A 88 -5.77 -4.88 10.22
C ASP A 88 -4.87 -6.10 10.06
N ALA A 89 -3.59 -5.93 10.39
CA ALA A 89 -2.58 -6.98 10.19
C ALA A 89 -2.54 -7.52 8.74
N GLY A 90 -2.76 -6.64 7.76
CA GLY A 90 -2.73 -6.95 6.34
C GLY A 90 -3.98 -7.65 5.81
N THR A 91 -5.11 -7.52 6.49
CA THR A 91 -6.38 -8.13 6.07
C THR A 91 -7.41 -7.11 5.56
N ALA A 92 -7.20 -5.81 5.79
CA ALA A 92 -8.11 -4.78 5.32
C ALA A 92 -8.10 -4.64 3.79
N ALA A 93 -9.29 -4.66 3.19
CA ALA A 93 -9.45 -4.46 1.76
C ALA A 93 -8.95 -3.09 1.33
N TYR A 94 -8.37 -3.01 0.13
CA TYR A 94 -7.81 -1.79 -0.46
C TYR A 94 -6.76 -1.03 0.39
N ALA A 95 -6.31 -1.63 1.49
CA ALA A 95 -5.11 -1.23 2.22
C ALA A 95 -3.89 -2.10 1.82
N SER A 96 -3.84 -2.52 0.56
CA SER A 96 -2.82 -3.44 0.05
C SER A 96 -2.68 -4.72 0.91
N PRO A 97 -3.76 -5.49 1.10
CA PRO A 97 -3.77 -6.64 2.00
C PRO A 97 -2.77 -7.71 1.59
N TRP A 98 -2.37 -8.54 2.58
CA TRP A 98 -1.39 -9.62 2.36
C TRP A 98 -2.02 -10.95 1.95
N SER A 99 -3.34 -11.01 1.82
CA SER A 99 -4.09 -12.23 1.47
C SER A 99 -3.54 -12.99 0.26
N VAL A 100 -3.08 -12.27 -0.77
CA VAL A 100 -2.59 -12.88 -2.03
C VAL A 100 -1.06 -12.89 -2.16
N VAL A 101 -0.32 -12.36 -1.19
CA VAL A 101 1.12 -12.13 -1.34
C VAL A 101 1.89 -13.42 -1.58
N ALA A 102 1.58 -14.48 -0.84
CA ALA A 102 2.26 -15.77 -0.98
C ALA A 102 2.09 -16.37 -2.38
N LEU A 103 0.92 -16.19 -3.01
CA LEU A 103 0.66 -16.67 -4.36
C LEU A 103 1.28 -15.78 -5.43
N LYS A 104 1.15 -14.46 -5.25
CA LYS A 104 1.66 -13.48 -6.20
C LYS A 104 3.19 -13.46 -6.28
N TYR A 105 3.86 -13.65 -5.16
CA TYR A 105 5.31 -13.59 -5.05
C TYR A 105 5.97 -14.97 -4.86
N ALA A 106 5.24 -16.05 -5.21
CA ALA A 106 5.85 -17.37 -5.36
C ALA A 106 6.94 -17.33 -6.45
N PRO A 107 8.08 -18.04 -6.24
CA PRO A 107 9.18 -18.01 -7.19
C PRO A 107 8.77 -18.38 -8.63
N PRO A 108 9.28 -17.66 -9.65
CA PRO A 108 10.25 -16.57 -9.60
C PRO A 108 9.66 -15.23 -9.15
N GLY A 109 8.33 -15.14 -8.95
CA GLY A 109 7.60 -13.92 -8.65
C GLY A 109 7.44 -12.99 -9.86
N PRO A 110 6.67 -11.91 -9.75
CA PRO A 110 6.49 -10.96 -10.83
C PRO A 110 7.75 -10.10 -11.01
N TYR A 111 8.05 -9.81 -12.26
CA TYR A 111 9.08 -8.82 -12.58
C TYR A 111 8.63 -7.42 -12.21
N SER A 112 9.51 -6.64 -11.59
CA SER A 112 9.29 -5.24 -11.27
C SER A 112 10.01 -4.34 -12.25
N SER A 113 9.24 -3.59 -13.05
CA SER A 113 9.80 -2.56 -13.93
C SER A 113 10.47 -1.40 -13.18
N ARG A 114 10.10 -1.17 -11.93
CA ARG A 114 10.70 -0.13 -11.09
C ARG A 114 12.11 -0.49 -10.64
N SER A 115 12.29 -1.68 -10.06
CA SER A 115 13.57 -2.13 -9.50
C SER A 115 14.37 -3.03 -10.45
N HIS A 116 13.81 -3.34 -11.63
CA HIS A 116 14.44 -4.16 -12.67
C HIS A 116 14.83 -5.57 -12.19
N ASP A 117 14.01 -6.19 -11.36
CA ASP A 117 14.27 -7.49 -10.79
C ASP A 117 12.98 -8.29 -10.57
N PHE A 118 13.12 -9.62 -10.44
CA PHE A 118 12.03 -10.49 -10.01
C PHE A 118 11.81 -10.36 -8.50
N ARG A 119 10.54 -10.37 -8.09
CA ARG A 119 10.16 -10.18 -6.70
C ARG A 119 9.66 -11.47 -6.11
N THR A 120 10.52 -12.17 -5.39
CA THR A 120 10.10 -13.19 -4.44
C THR A 120 9.50 -12.53 -3.18
N MET A 121 8.99 -13.32 -2.25
CA MET A 121 8.48 -12.79 -0.98
C MET A 121 9.59 -12.05 -0.19
N GLU A 122 10.82 -12.58 -0.18
CA GLU A 122 11.98 -11.97 0.49
C GLU A 122 12.32 -10.61 -0.14
N VAL A 123 12.42 -10.57 -1.45
CA VAL A 123 12.66 -9.31 -2.19
C VAL A 123 11.54 -8.31 -1.91
N ARG A 124 10.28 -8.78 -1.82
CA ARG A 124 9.14 -7.90 -1.51
C ARG A 124 9.19 -7.35 -0.09
N VAL A 125 9.57 -8.16 0.91
CA VAL A 125 9.81 -7.68 2.28
C VAL A 125 10.93 -6.64 2.27
N ASN A 126 12.07 -6.95 1.64
CA ASN A 126 13.25 -6.11 1.63
C ASN A 126 13.08 -4.81 0.83
N ASP A 127 12.23 -4.79 -0.19
CA ASP A 127 11.75 -3.56 -0.82
C ASP A 127 11.06 -2.63 0.19
N CYS A 128 10.21 -3.19 1.08
CA CYS A 128 9.55 -2.41 2.11
C CYS A 128 10.53 -1.98 3.22
N MET A 129 11.43 -2.87 3.66
CA MET A 129 12.41 -2.54 4.68
C MET A 129 13.29 -1.35 4.29
N GLN A 130 13.77 -1.33 3.05
CA GLN A 130 14.65 -0.27 2.56
C GLN A 130 13.91 1.03 2.22
N ARG A 131 12.63 0.98 1.91
CA ARG A 131 11.81 2.09 1.42
C ARG A 131 10.81 2.56 2.47
N SER A 132 9.79 1.77 2.75
CA SER A 132 8.74 2.13 3.70
C SER A 132 9.26 2.24 5.13
N MET A 133 10.16 1.33 5.52
CA MET A 133 10.77 1.32 6.84
C MET A 133 12.08 2.13 6.91
N ASN A 134 12.51 2.75 5.80
CA ASN A 134 13.72 3.56 5.70
C ASN A 134 14.98 2.88 6.32
N GLY A 135 15.07 1.58 6.20
CA GLY A 135 16.04 0.73 6.88
C GLY A 135 16.98 -0.02 5.94
N ILE A 136 17.42 -1.18 6.39
CA ILE A 136 18.31 -2.10 5.66
C ILE A 136 17.61 -3.44 5.43
N PRO A 137 18.10 -4.27 4.49
CA PRO A 137 17.48 -5.57 4.25
C PRO A 137 17.49 -6.46 5.49
N LEU A 138 16.36 -7.13 5.74
CA LEU A 138 16.26 -8.24 6.67
C LEU A 138 16.90 -9.48 6.03
N PRO A 139 17.80 -10.22 6.72
CA PRO A 139 18.41 -11.41 6.15
C PRO A 139 17.37 -12.46 5.72
N ASP A 140 17.50 -12.99 4.52
CA ASP A 140 16.51 -13.90 3.92
C ASP A 140 16.30 -15.19 4.72
N SER A 141 17.35 -15.66 5.41
CA SER A 141 17.31 -16.85 6.26
C SER A 141 17.00 -16.58 7.73
N SER A 142 16.78 -15.33 8.12
CA SER A 142 16.44 -14.99 9.51
C SER A 142 15.12 -15.63 9.94
N TYR A 143 14.98 -15.88 11.24
CA TYR A 143 13.77 -16.44 11.80
C TYR A 143 12.56 -15.51 11.54
N GLU A 144 12.78 -14.21 11.57
CA GLU A 144 11.78 -13.16 11.32
C GLU A 144 11.32 -13.17 9.86
N MET A 145 12.22 -13.28 8.89
CA MET A 145 11.87 -13.39 7.47
C MET A 145 11.06 -14.65 7.20
N LEU A 146 11.52 -15.80 7.74
CA LEU A 146 10.80 -17.07 7.61
C LEU A 146 9.43 -17.00 8.29
N SER A 147 9.32 -16.27 9.39
CA SER A 147 8.07 -16.07 10.12
C SER A 147 7.09 -15.18 9.36
N ILE A 148 7.53 -14.08 8.76
CA ILE A 148 6.72 -13.24 7.86
C ILE A 148 6.15 -14.09 6.71
N LYS A 149 7.00 -14.90 6.08
CA LYS A 149 6.56 -15.80 5.00
C LYS A 149 5.53 -16.82 5.46
N ALA A 150 5.73 -17.40 6.65
CA ALA A 150 4.78 -18.34 7.23
C ALA A 150 3.41 -17.71 7.47
N TYR A 151 3.37 -16.47 7.98
CA TYR A 151 2.12 -15.74 8.16
C TYR A 151 1.43 -15.44 6.81
N TRP A 152 2.15 -15.02 5.79
CA TRP A 152 1.58 -14.77 4.46
C TRP A 152 1.06 -16.06 3.78
N VAL A 153 1.77 -17.18 3.96
CA VAL A 153 1.32 -18.49 3.48
C VAL A 153 0.04 -18.92 4.21
N TRP A 154 -0.04 -18.70 5.52
CA TRP A 154 -1.24 -18.98 6.28
C TRP A 154 -2.42 -18.11 5.82
N LEU A 155 -2.24 -16.81 5.61
CA LEU A 155 -3.28 -15.93 5.06
C LEU A 155 -3.77 -16.37 3.69
N ALA A 156 -2.94 -16.97 2.88
CA ALA A 156 -3.28 -17.50 1.56
C ALA A 156 -3.87 -18.92 1.60
N SER A 157 -4.01 -19.53 2.79
CA SER A 157 -4.52 -20.91 2.90
C SER A 157 -5.95 -21.00 2.37
N GLY A 158 -6.22 -22.08 1.64
CA GLY A 158 -7.54 -22.27 0.98
C GLY A 158 -7.67 -21.61 -0.39
N MET A 159 -6.75 -20.71 -0.80
CA MET A 159 -6.76 -20.18 -2.17
C MET A 159 -6.06 -21.13 -3.14
N LYS A 160 -6.60 -21.19 -4.36
CA LYS A 160 -5.96 -21.95 -5.46
C LYS A 160 -4.86 -21.11 -6.11
N VAL A 161 -3.72 -21.73 -6.41
CA VAL A 161 -2.66 -21.09 -7.22
C VAL A 161 -3.24 -20.63 -8.55
N GLY A 162 -2.91 -19.40 -8.96
CA GLY A 162 -3.38 -18.80 -10.21
C GLY A 162 -4.69 -18.00 -10.10
N THR A 163 -5.37 -18.03 -8.95
CA THR A 163 -6.65 -17.31 -8.75
C THR A 163 -6.52 -16.00 -7.97
N TRP A 164 -5.30 -15.60 -7.59
CA TRP A 164 -5.10 -14.39 -6.79
C TRP A 164 -5.57 -13.09 -7.48
N GLN A 165 -5.61 -13.06 -8.81
CA GLN A 165 -6.12 -11.93 -9.60
C GLN A 165 -7.64 -11.75 -9.47
N GLU A 166 -8.36 -12.80 -9.08
CA GLU A 166 -9.81 -12.80 -8.90
C GLU A 166 -10.22 -12.21 -7.55
N VAL A 167 -9.27 -12.11 -6.61
CA VAL A 167 -9.55 -11.59 -5.27
C VAL A 167 -9.73 -10.08 -5.33
N LYS A 168 -10.93 -9.63 -5.03
CA LYS A 168 -11.27 -8.20 -4.95
C LYS A 168 -10.65 -7.57 -3.70
N GLY A 169 -10.46 -6.26 -3.73
CA GLY A 169 -9.92 -5.52 -2.58
C GLY A 169 -8.40 -5.58 -2.44
N THR A 170 -7.70 -6.30 -3.34
CA THR A 170 -6.23 -6.30 -3.37
C THR A 170 -5.69 -4.98 -3.91
N GLY A 171 -4.53 -4.54 -3.40
CA GLY A 171 -3.94 -3.26 -3.79
C GLY A 171 -4.62 -2.06 -3.12
N PHE A 172 -4.75 -0.98 -3.86
CA PHE A 172 -5.42 0.25 -3.43
C PHE A 172 -6.73 0.45 -4.22
N LEU A 173 -7.66 1.19 -3.65
CA LEU A 173 -8.91 1.48 -4.33
C LEU A 173 -8.65 2.32 -5.59
N PRO A 174 -9.14 1.91 -6.77
CA PRO A 174 -9.10 2.74 -7.96
C PRO A 174 -9.91 4.02 -7.74
N VAL A 175 -9.28 5.16 -7.98
CA VAL A 175 -9.92 6.48 -7.87
C VAL A 175 -9.91 7.13 -9.26
N PRO A 176 -11.00 7.77 -9.68
CA PRO A 176 -11.04 8.48 -10.96
C PRO A 176 -9.94 9.53 -11.06
N ASP A 177 -9.33 9.65 -12.22
CA ASP A 177 -8.37 10.71 -12.50
C ASP A 177 -9.08 12.06 -12.53
N MET A 178 -8.41 13.09 -12.01
CA MET A 178 -8.91 14.45 -12.13
C MET A 178 -8.63 15.05 -13.50
N THR A 179 -9.46 16.01 -13.90
CA THR A 179 -9.25 16.81 -15.12
C THR A 179 -8.26 17.96 -14.91
N ARG A 180 -7.93 18.29 -13.66
CA ARG A 180 -6.91 19.24 -13.25
C ARG A 180 -5.74 18.59 -12.54
N ALA A 181 -4.65 19.30 -12.38
CA ALA A 181 -3.57 18.87 -11.50
C ALA A 181 -4.07 18.82 -10.03
N ALA A 182 -3.52 17.89 -9.25
CA ALA A 182 -3.70 17.90 -7.80
C ALA A 182 -3.03 19.16 -7.21
N ASP A 183 -3.67 19.80 -6.24
CA ASP A 183 -3.26 21.08 -5.68
C ASP A 183 -2.77 20.89 -4.23
N PRO A 184 -1.45 20.92 -3.99
CA PRO A 184 -0.92 20.77 -2.63
C PRO A 184 -1.29 21.93 -1.70
N VAL A 185 -1.59 23.14 -2.23
CA VAL A 185 -2.02 24.28 -1.40
C VAL A 185 -3.41 24.04 -0.86
N ARG A 186 -4.34 23.59 -1.72
CA ARG A 186 -5.67 23.17 -1.29
C ARG A 186 -5.57 21.94 -0.39
N GLY A 187 -4.67 21.01 -0.71
CA GLY A 187 -4.38 19.83 0.08
C GLY A 187 -3.96 20.12 1.52
N ALA A 188 -3.24 21.22 1.76
CA ALA A 188 -2.89 21.66 3.11
C ALA A 188 -4.12 22.01 3.95
N LEU A 189 -5.14 22.61 3.35
CA LEU A 189 -6.41 22.91 4.03
C LEU A 189 -7.17 21.62 4.37
N VAL A 190 -7.23 20.69 3.43
CA VAL A 190 -7.87 19.38 3.65
C VAL A 190 -7.10 18.59 4.76
N TYR A 191 -5.76 18.64 4.74
CA TYR A 191 -4.94 18.02 5.76
C TYR A 191 -5.28 18.56 7.15
N LYS A 192 -5.30 19.86 7.31
CA LYS A 192 -5.63 20.52 8.57
C LYS A 192 -7.01 20.14 9.08
N GLU A 193 -7.99 20.05 8.20
CA GLU A 193 -9.38 19.75 8.57
C GLU A 193 -9.58 18.26 8.91
N LYS A 194 -8.98 17.35 8.14
CA LYS A 194 -9.36 15.92 8.16
C LYS A 194 -8.26 14.98 8.65
N CYS A 195 -7.01 15.41 8.72
CA CYS A 195 -5.87 14.51 8.95
C CYS A 195 -5.03 14.89 10.17
N GLU A 196 -4.88 16.21 10.41
CA GLU A 196 -3.98 16.77 11.44
C GLU A 196 -4.31 16.28 12.86
N ALA A 197 -5.58 16.07 13.17
CA ALA A 197 -5.99 15.59 14.50
C ALA A 197 -5.32 14.25 14.88
N CYS A 198 -5.10 13.37 13.90
CA CYS A 198 -4.43 12.10 14.11
C CYS A 198 -2.94 12.15 13.74
N HIS A 199 -2.61 12.72 12.58
CA HIS A 199 -1.25 12.69 12.06
C HIS A 199 -0.39 13.88 12.50
N GLN A 200 -0.92 14.81 13.28
CA GLN A 200 -0.32 16.03 13.79
C GLN A 200 0.11 17.01 12.68
N GLU A 201 0.29 18.29 13.00
CA GLU A 201 0.69 19.33 12.05
C GLU A 201 2.01 19.01 11.32
N ASN A 202 2.95 18.40 12.04
CA ASN A 202 4.28 18.03 11.51
C ASN A 202 4.31 16.63 10.84
N GLY A 203 3.18 15.94 10.76
CA GLY A 203 3.07 14.62 10.14
C GLY A 203 3.71 13.46 10.89
N ASP A 204 4.23 13.69 12.12
CA ASP A 204 4.91 12.66 12.92
C ASP A 204 3.94 11.64 13.56
N GLY A 205 2.63 11.92 13.49
CA GLY A 205 1.63 11.07 14.14
C GLY A 205 1.67 11.15 15.67
N VAL A 206 1.09 10.16 16.33
CA VAL A 206 1.06 10.07 17.79
C VAL A 206 1.83 8.85 18.24
N TRP A 207 2.91 9.07 18.98
CA TRP A 207 3.77 8.01 19.51
C TRP A 207 3.40 7.67 20.95
N ASP A 208 3.13 6.40 21.22
CA ASP A 208 3.01 5.86 22.57
C ASP A 208 4.40 5.46 23.07
N ALA A 209 4.93 6.22 24.00
CA ALA A 209 6.28 6.02 24.53
C ALA A 209 6.38 4.76 25.42
N ASP A 210 5.29 4.37 26.09
CA ASP A 210 5.28 3.19 26.97
C ASP A 210 5.20 1.91 26.14
N ALA A 211 4.32 1.88 25.13
CA ALA A 211 4.19 0.75 24.22
C ALA A 211 5.24 0.76 23.09
N GLN A 212 6.02 1.85 22.94
CA GLN A 212 6.98 2.07 21.86
C GLN A 212 6.39 1.80 20.46
N ARG A 213 5.22 2.32 20.19
CA ARG A 213 4.53 2.19 18.92
C ARG A 213 3.70 3.43 18.60
N HIS A 214 3.40 3.61 17.33
CA HIS A 214 2.46 4.65 16.92
C HIS A 214 1.02 4.26 17.25
N VAL A 215 0.27 5.18 17.88
CA VAL A 215 -1.20 5.18 17.91
C VAL A 215 -1.72 5.60 16.55
N TYR A 216 -1.16 6.69 15.99
CA TYR A 216 -1.37 7.13 14.63
C TYR A 216 -0.01 7.30 13.95
N PRO A 217 0.23 6.69 12.78
CA PRO A 217 1.56 6.64 12.19
C PRO A 217 2.03 7.97 11.64
N ALA A 218 3.36 8.15 11.60
CA ALA A 218 3.99 9.22 10.86
C ALA A 218 3.77 9.04 9.34
N ILE A 219 3.41 10.12 8.63
CA ILE A 219 3.15 10.10 7.18
C ILE A 219 4.06 11.04 6.39
N PHE A 220 4.75 11.96 7.05
CA PHE A 220 5.88 12.72 6.53
C PHE A 220 6.83 13.08 7.68
N GLY A 221 7.89 13.85 7.41
CA GLY A 221 8.93 14.11 8.38
C GLY A 221 9.97 12.98 8.51
N PRO A 222 10.94 13.14 9.42
CA PRO A 222 12.10 12.25 9.52
C PRO A 222 11.76 10.82 9.98
N ASN A 223 10.65 10.65 10.68
CA ASN A 223 10.21 9.35 11.24
C ASN A 223 9.30 8.57 10.28
N SER A 224 9.04 9.10 9.09
CA SER A 224 8.17 8.51 8.09
C SER A 224 8.92 7.63 7.09
N PHE A 225 8.19 7.13 6.11
CA PHE A 225 8.74 6.41 4.95
C PHE A 225 9.54 7.33 4.03
N ASN A 226 10.51 6.78 3.31
CA ASN A 226 11.28 7.56 2.35
C ASN A 226 10.60 7.70 0.98
N ASP A 227 11.16 8.52 0.10
CA ASP A 227 10.61 8.83 -1.22
C ASP A 227 10.63 7.64 -2.22
N GLY A 228 11.26 6.53 -1.85
CA GLY A 228 11.20 5.26 -2.58
C GLY A 228 10.02 4.37 -2.22
N ALA A 229 9.25 4.71 -1.18
CA ALA A 229 8.12 3.89 -0.73
C ALA A 229 7.01 3.77 -1.78
N GLY A 230 6.33 2.63 -1.79
CA GLY A 230 5.22 2.40 -2.73
C GLY A 230 4.07 3.37 -2.57
N ILE A 231 3.81 3.79 -1.33
CA ILE A 231 2.77 4.78 -1.00
C ILE A 231 3.16 6.20 -1.46
N TYR A 232 4.46 6.49 -1.62
CA TYR A 232 4.96 7.76 -2.14
C TYR A 232 4.79 7.86 -3.67
N ARG A 233 3.64 7.47 -4.16
CA ARG A 233 3.16 7.65 -5.53
C ARG A 233 1.78 8.20 -5.43
N LEU A 234 1.54 9.32 -6.08
CA LEU A 234 0.30 10.07 -5.91
C LEU A 234 -0.94 9.16 -6.08
N ARG A 235 -1.03 8.38 -7.15
CA ARG A 235 -2.15 7.45 -7.38
C ARG A 235 -2.29 6.38 -6.29
N SER A 236 -1.18 5.81 -5.84
CA SER A 236 -1.21 4.79 -4.79
C SER A 236 -1.67 5.37 -3.46
N GLY A 237 -1.15 6.55 -3.11
CA GLY A 237 -1.53 7.27 -1.90
C GLY A 237 -2.98 7.74 -1.94
N VAL A 238 -3.44 8.27 -3.07
CA VAL A 238 -4.84 8.67 -3.26
C VAL A 238 -5.78 7.48 -3.08
N GLY A 239 -5.48 6.33 -3.71
CA GLY A 239 -6.30 5.13 -3.56
C GLY A 239 -6.33 4.58 -2.14
N PHE A 240 -5.20 4.71 -1.40
CA PHE A 240 -5.15 4.35 0.01
C PHE A 240 -6.00 5.31 0.87
N ILE A 241 -5.82 6.62 0.69
CA ILE A 241 -6.58 7.65 1.44
C ILE A 241 -8.07 7.49 1.16
N TYR A 242 -8.47 7.44 -0.10
CA TYR A 242 -9.86 7.36 -0.51
C TYR A 242 -10.58 6.12 0.04
N GLY A 243 -9.89 4.98 0.10
CA GLY A 243 -10.46 3.73 0.58
C GLY A 243 -10.38 3.50 2.09
N ASN A 244 -9.55 4.28 2.83
CA ASN A 244 -9.22 3.92 4.21
C ASN A 244 -9.14 5.11 5.18
N MET A 245 -9.20 6.36 4.70
CA MET A 245 -9.05 7.54 5.55
C MET A 245 -10.22 8.51 5.41
N PRO A 246 -10.64 9.19 6.49
CA PRO A 246 -10.18 8.99 7.87
C PRO A 246 -10.45 7.56 8.37
N TYR A 247 -9.48 6.98 9.12
CA TYR A 247 -9.56 5.59 9.60
C TYR A 247 -10.82 5.36 10.45
N GLY A 248 -11.53 4.28 10.17
CA GLY A 248 -12.79 3.93 10.82
C GLY A 248 -14.03 4.61 10.22
N HIS A 249 -13.89 5.49 9.25
CA HIS A 249 -14.99 6.10 8.51
C HIS A 249 -15.22 5.43 7.15
N ALA A 250 -14.18 4.89 6.55
CA ALA A 250 -14.30 4.08 5.34
C ALA A 250 -14.75 2.67 5.72
N ASP A 251 -16.00 2.36 5.44
CA ASP A 251 -16.53 1.00 5.61
C ASP A 251 -16.43 0.26 4.27
N ALA A 252 -15.77 -0.89 4.28
CA ALA A 252 -15.64 -1.75 3.12
C ALA A 252 -17.00 -2.15 2.50
N SER A 253 -18.07 -2.23 3.29
CA SER A 253 -19.42 -2.50 2.82
C SER A 253 -19.96 -1.40 1.89
N MET A 254 -19.56 -0.14 2.10
CA MET A 254 -20.01 1.01 1.30
C MET A 254 -19.42 0.98 -0.11
N VAL A 255 -18.19 0.48 -0.24
CA VAL A 255 -17.52 0.35 -1.54
C VAL A 255 -17.99 -0.90 -2.29
N ALA A 256 -18.51 -1.90 -1.58
CA ALA A 256 -19.08 -3.13 -2.17
C ALA A 256 -20.50 -2.92 -2.72
N ALA A 257 -21.20 -1.87 -2.32
CA ALA A 257 -22.51 -1.51 -2.85
C ALA A 257 -22.44 -1.25 -4.37
N VAL A 258 -23.50 -1.54 -5.10
CA VAL A 258 -23.58 -1.27 -6.56
C VAL A 258 -24.80 -0.39 -6.84
N PRO A 259 -24.63 0.90 -7.12
CA PRO A 259 -23.36 1.66 -7.16
C PRO A 259 -22.74 1.82 -5.76
N PRO A 260 -21.41 1.98 -5.66
CA PRO A 260 -20.76 2.19 -4.38
C PRO A 260 -21.33 3.43 -3.67
N ASP A 261 -21.68 3.27 -2.39
CA ASP A 261 -21.97 4.40 -1.53
C ASP A 261 -20.67 5.00 -1.02
N THR A 262 -20.32 6.15 -1.55
CA THR A 262 -19.10 6.88 -1.18
C THR A 262 -19.41 8.13 -0.35
N SER A 263 -20.63 8.27 0.14
CA SER A 263 -21.10 9.51 0.81
C SER A 263 -20.32 9.85 2.10
N SER A 264 -19.76 8.83 2.79
CA SER A 264 -18.94 9.03 3.98
C SER A 264 -17.44 9.09 3.69
N LEU A 265 -17.04 8.85 2.44
CA LEU A 265 -15.63 8.89 2.06
C LEU A 265 -15.18 10.34 1.87
N ILE A 266 -13.88 10.56 1.99
CA ILE A 266 -13.27 11.81 1.54
C ILE A 266 -13.58 12.01 0.05
N SER A 267 -13.86 13.24 -0.39
CA SER A 267 -14.13 13.49 -1.81
C SER A 267 -12.93 13.09 -2.68
N THR A 268 -13.19 12.71 -3.92
CA THR A 268 -12.11 12.39 -4.87
C THR A 268 -11.10 13.52 -4.96
N GLU A 269 -11.57 14.77 -5.12
CA GLU A 269 -10.69 15.93 -5.20
C GLU A 269 -9.86 16.15 -3.94
N ASP A 270 -10.48 16.03 -2.75
CA ASP A 270 -9.76 16.15 -1.49
C ASP A 270 -8.70 15.07 -1.32
N ALA A 271 -8.98 13.82 -1.74
CA ALA A 271 -8.02 12.75 -1.67
C ALA A 271 -6.79 13.00 -2.56
N TRP A 272 -7.00 13.52 -3.77
CA TRP A 272 -5.92 13.90 -4.68
C TRP A 272 -5.09 15.05 -4.12
N ASP A 273 -5.74 16.12 -3.67
CA ASP A 273 -5.07 17.33 -3.22
C ASP A 273 -4.32 17.10 -1.91
N VAL A 274 -4.92 16.41 -0.94
CA VAL A 274 -4.23 16.11 0.32
C VAL A 274 -3.05 15.16 0.14
N MET A 275 -3.14 14.21 -0.80
CA MET A 275 -1.98 13.37 -1.09
C MET A 275 -0.86 14.17 -1.76
N ALA A 276 -1.19 15.12 -2.63
CA ALA A 276 -0.19 16.02 -3.20
C ALA A 276 0.52 16.85 -2.12
N TYR A 277 -0.23 17.36 -1.15
CA TYR A 277 0.33 18.05 0.02
C TYR A 277 1.26 17.13 0.83
N VAL A 278 0.82 15.92 1.16
CA VAL A 278 1.64 14.93 1.91
C VAL A 278 2.93 14.58 1.17
N MET A 279 2.88 14.48 -0.16
CA MET A 279 4.06 14.21 -0.98
C MET A 279 5.05 15.38 -1.02
N ASP A 280 4.58 16.61 -0.88
CA ASP A 280 5.44 17.80 -0.85
C ASP A 280 6.18 17.97 0.46
N GLN A 281 5.73 17.31 1.53
CA GLN A 281 6.36 17.44 2.82
C GLN A 281 7.74 16.78 2.88
N PRO A 282 8.69 17.34 3.66
CA PRO A 282 10.01 16.75 3.85
C PRO A 282 9.95 15.31 4.36
N ARG A 283 10.84 14.46 3.86
CA ARG A 283 10.99 13.07 4.29
C ARG A 283 12.38 12.53 3.99
N PRO A 284 12.79 11.37 4.55
CA PRO A 284 14.03 10.73 4.17
C PRO A 284 14.09 10.43 2.68
N LEU A 285 15.27 10.55 2.10
CA LEU A 285 15.51 10.23 0.69
C LEU A 285 16.03 8.79 0.58
N TRP A 286 15.43 8.02 -0.34
CA TRP A 286 15.95 6.70 -0.64
C TRP A 286 17.24 6.79 -1.43
N LYS A 287 18.31 6.20 -0.89
CA LYS A 287 19.67 6.31 -1.47
C LYS A 287 19.78 5.84 -2.93
N ASN A 288 18.99 4.86 -3.32
CA ASN A 288 19.02 4.27 -4.67
C ASN A 288 17.89 4.78 -5.58
N ARG A 289 17.24 5.91 -5.24
CA ARG A 289 16.09 6.44 -6.00
C ARG A 289 16.35 6.61 -7.51
N LEU A 290 17.57 6.93 -7.90
CA LEU A 290 17.95 7.07 -9.31
C LEU A 290 18.04 5.73 -10.07
N GLY A 291 18.08 4.62 -9.35
CA GLY A 291 18.01 3.28 -9.93
C GLY A 291 16.59 2.80 -10.19
N ASP A 292 15.59 3.44 -9.57
CA ASP A 292 14.20 3.15 -9.86
C ASP A 292 13.83 3.63 -11.27
N TRP A 293 12.95 2.86 -11.94
CA TRP A 293 12.46 3.18 -13.26
C TRP A 293 13.53 3.23 -14.36
N GLY A 294 14.75 2.81 -14.08
CA GLY A 294 15.85 2.76 -15.01
C GLY A 294 16.63 4.07 -15.15
N ASN A 295 17.60 4.07 -16.04
CA ASN A 295 18.33 5.26 -16.38
C ASN A 295 17.50 6.08 -17.38
N LEU A 296 16.92 7.18 -16.91
CA LEU A 296 16.09 8.07 -17.72
C LEU A 296 16.83 8.67 -18.93
N LYS A 297 18.17 8.62 -18.94
CA LYS A 297 18.98 9.11 -20.06
C LYS A 297 19.36 8.05 -21.08
N GLY A 298 18.96 6.78 -20.91
CA GLY A 298 19.37 5.67 -21.79
C GLY A 298 20.86 5.70 -22.17
N PRO A 299 21.62 4.62 -21.97
CA PRO A 299 23.06 4.65 -22.24
C PRO A 299 23.39 4.78 -23.73
N ASP A 300 22.49 4.38 -24.64
CA ASP A 300 22.85 4.07 -26.04
C ASP A 300 22.05 4.86 -27.09
N GLY A 301 21.50 6.01 -26.71
CA GLY A 301 20.68 6.82 -27.62
C GLY A 301 19.23 6.31 -27.75
N VAL A 302 18.41 7.08 -28.46
CA VAL A 302 16.96 6.79 -28.64
C VAL A 302 16.80 5.68 -29.68
N PRO A 303 16.14 4.53 -29.36
CA PRO A 303 15.88 3.49 -30.35
C PRO A 303 15.02 3.99 -31.52
N ASP A 304 15.17 3.38 -32.70
CA ASP A 304 14.44 3.80 -33.88
C ASP A 304 12.92 3.75 -33.74
N TRP A 305 12.38 2.77 -33.01
CA TRP A 305 10.95 2.70 -32.75
C TRP A 305 10.44 3.87 -31.87
N MET A 306 11.30 4.43 -31.01
CA MET A 306 10.96 5.55 -30.11
C MET A 306 11.10 6.91 -30.83
N LYS A 307 11.92 7.01 -31.90
CA LYS A 307 12.00 8.20 -32.74
C LYS A 307 10.67 8.54 -33.41
N LYS A 308 9.73 7.60 -33.44
CA LYS A 308 8.35 7.83 -33.90
C LYS A 308 7.51 8.70 -32.98
N PHE A 309 8.01 8.99 -31.76
CA PHE A 309 7.32 9.77 -30.73
C PHE A 309 8.16 11.00 -30.33
N PRO A 310 8.37 11.98 -31.25
CA PRO A 310 9.23 13.14 -31.01
C PRO A 310 8.71 14.02 -29.85
N ASP A 311 7.40 14.02 -29.60
CA ASP A 311 6.76 14.81 -28.55
C ASP A 311 6.73 14.11 -27.18
N ALA A 312 7.31 12.93 -27.11
CA ALA A 312 7.54 12.23 -25.88
C ALA A 312 8.62 12.97 -25.08
N GLY A 313 8.26 14.06 -24.41
CA GLY A 313 9.16 14.86 -23.57
C GLY A 313 9.84 14.04 -22.47
N TYR A 314 10.88 14.59 -21.90
CA TYR A 314 11.59 14.00 -20.77
C TYR A 314 10.75 14.15 -19.48
N PRO A 315 10.77 13.17 -18.59
CA PRO A 315 11.43 11.87 -18.65
C PRO A 315 10.49 10.77 -19.19
N ILE A 316 10.85 10.19 -20.31
CA ILE A 316 10.17 9.01 -20.79
C ILE A 316 10.85 7.79 -20.20
N TYR A 317 10.03 6.86 -19.76
CA TYR A 317 10.49 5.55 -19.41
C TYR A 317 11.13 4.87 -20.63
N TYR A 318 12.40 4.58 -20.47
CA TYR A 318 13.21 3.98 -21.50
C TYR A 318 13.61 2.57 -21.07
N PRO A 319 13.13 1.51 -21.74
CA PRO A 319 13.54 0.17 -21.38
C PRO A 319 15.03 -0.01 -21.65
N ARG A 320 15.79 -0.48 -20.69
CA ARG A 320 17.19 -0.87 -20.90
C ARG A 320 17.25 -2.08 -21.82
N ALA A 321 18.16 -2.08 -22.80
CA ALA A 321 18.32 -3.17 -23.76
C ALA A 321 18.53 -4.54 -23.10
N ASN A 322 19.12 -4.58 -21.91
CA ASN A 322 19.42 -5.81 -21.18
C ASN A 322 18.21 -6.44 -20.45
N TYR A 323 17.04 -5.79 -20.48
CA TYR A 323 15.83 -6.27 -19.81
C TYR A 323 14.67 -6.48 -20.79
N ALA A 324 14.99 -6.67 -22.05
CA ALA A 324 14.04 -6.72 -23.17
C ALA A 324 12.87 -7.70 -22.94
N ASP A 325 13.11 -8.78 -22.21
CA ASP A 325 12.12 -9.86 -22.06
C ASP A 325 11.06 -9.59 -21.02
N ASN A 326 11.23 -8.56 -20.15
CA ASN A 326 10.37 -8.36 -18.99
C ASN A 326 9.73 -6.97 -18.90
N TYR A 327 9.85 -6.18 -19.95
CA TYR A 327 9.47 -4.76 -19.97
C TYR A 327 8.04 -4.49 -20.42
N CYS A 328 7.12 -5.35 -20.05
CA CYS A 328 5.76 -5.23 -20.54
C CYS A 328 4.80 -4.49 -19.60
N ASN A 329 5.32 -3.92 -18.50
CA ASN A 329 4.56 -3.12 -17.56
C ASN A 329 4.99 -1.65 -17.56
N PRO A 330 4.06 -0.70 -17.71
CA PRO A 330 4.38 0.72 -17.70
C PRO A 330 4.80 1.20 -16.30
N PRO A 331 5.63 2.25 -16.20
CA PRO A 331 5.90 2.93 -14.94
C PRO A 331 4.67 3.66 -14.43
N ASP A 332 4.67 3.97 -13.14
CA ASP A 332 3.70 4.86 -12.53
C ASP A 332 4.12 6.32 -12.78
N PHE A 333 3.37 7.01 -13.62
CA PHE A 333 3.63 8.40 -13.98
C PHE A 333 3.40 9.39 -12.84
N SER A 334 2.69 9.01 -11.79
CA SER A 334 2.50 9.86 -10.62
C SER A 334 3.70 9.85 -9.66
N SER A 335 4.74 9.05 -9.96
CA SER A 335 5.93 8.96 -9.12
C SER A 335 6.87 10.14 -9.34
N PRO A 336 7.29 10.88 -8.29
CA PRO A 336 8.26 11.96 -8.41
C PRO A 336 9.62 11.53 -8.95
N GLN A 337 9.97 10.25 -8.80
CA GLN A 337 11.20 9.70 -9.38
C GLN A 337 11.15 9.63 -10.91
N VAL A 338 9.95 9.59 -11.48
CA VAL A 338 9.74 9.57 -12.93
C VAL A 338 9.63 10.99 -13.47
N PHE A 339 8.99 11.89 -12.72
CA PHE A 339 8.73 13.25 -13.16
C PHE A 339 9.25 14.28 -12.18
N SER A 340 9.98 15.28 -12.70
CA SER A 340 10.62 16.31 -11.90
C SER A 340 9.84 17.61 -11.80
N ASP A 341 8.91 17.87 -12.73
CA ASP A 341 8.13 19.10 -12.74
C ASP A 341 6.71 18.91 -12.19
N ALA A 342 6.07 20.03 -11.83
CA ALA A 342 4.76 20.01 -11.19
C ALA A 342 3.68 19.39 -12.07
N LYS A 343 3.71 19.58 -13.40
CA LYS A 343 2.75 18.99 -14.32
C LYS A 343 2.84 17.46 -14.28
N HIS A 344 4.05 16.93 -14.29
CA HIS A 344 4.27 15.49 -14.24
C HIS A 344 4.01 14.90 -12.85
N LYS A 345 4.30 15.65 -11.80
CA LYS A 345 4.09 15.22 -10.42
C LYS A 345 2.62 15.18 -10.01
N TYR A 346 1.84 16.18 -10.44
CA TYR A 346 0.46 16.39 -9.95
C TYR A 346 -0.62 16.19 -11.02
N GLY A 347 -0.23 15.92 -12.27
CA GLY A 347 -1.17 15.72 -13.37
C GLY A 347 -1.67 17.04 -14.00
N PRO A 348 -2.73 16.99 -14.80
CA PRO A 348 -3.43 15.79 -15.24
C PRO A 348 -2.58 14.95 -16.21
N TRP A 349 -2.67 13.63 -16.11
CA TRP A 349 -1.79 12.71 -16.85
C TRP A 349 -2.43 12.10 -18.10
N ALA A 350 -3.69 12.45 -18.44
CA ALA A 350 -4.43 11.80 -19.51
C ALA A 350 -3.65 11.75 -20.84
N ASP A 351 -3.07 12.89 -21.24
CA ASP A 351 -2.27 12.97 -22.49
C ASP A 351 -0.98 12.16 -22.39
N MET A 352 -0.33 12.21 -21.25
CA MET A 352 0.92 11.49 -20.99
C MET A 352 0.67 9.98 -20.90
N ILE A 353 -0.40 9.55 -20.27
CA ILE A 353 -0.80 8.14 -20.21
C ILE A 353 -1.13 7.64 -21.61
N SER A 354 -1.84 8.44 -22.42
CA SER A 354 -2.15 8.10 -23.80
C SER A 354 -0.86 7.93 -24.63
N LEU A 355 0.06 8.88 -24.53
CA LEU A 355 1.35 8.82 -25.22
C LEU A 355 2.17 7.62 -24.74
N GLN A 356 2.26 7.40 -23.42
CA GLN A 356 2.96 6.27 -22.86
C GLN A 356 2.38 4.93 -23.31
N ASN A 357 1.06 4.80 -23.35
CA ASN A 357 0.41 3.59 -23.83
C ASN A 357 0.74 3.31 -25.30
N LYS A 358 0.84 4.34 -26.14
CA LYS A 358 1.29 4.21 -27.53
C LYS A 358 2.74 3.74 -27.62
N ILE A 359 3.62 4.31 -26.79
CA ILE A 359 5.04 3.92 -26.72
C ILE A 359 5.16 2.46 -26.26
N ILE A 360 4.43 2.07 -25.20
CA ILE A 360 4.42 0.69 -24.70
C ILE A 360 3.88 -0.28 -25.74
N ALA A 361 2.78 0.07 -26.42
CA ALA A 361 2.23 -0.78 -27.48
C ALA A 361 3.25 -0.99 -28.62
N ALA A 362 3.94 0.07 -29.05
CA ALA A 362 4.98 -0.03 -30.05
C ALA A 362 6.18 -0.86 -29.58
N TYR A 363 6.57 -0.72 -28.31
CA TYR A 363 7.64 -1.53 -27.72
C TYR A 363 7.23 -3.01 -27.61
N LYS A 364 6.03 -3.29 -27.10
CA LYS A 364 5.50 -4.66 -27.02
C LYS A 364 5.46 -5.34 -28.38
N ALA A 365 4.98 -4.64 -29.39
CA ALA A 365 4.96 -5.16 -30.77
C ALA A 365 6.35 -5.48 -31.31
N ALA A 366 7.38 -4.80 -30.83
CA ALA A 366 8.75 -4.97 -31.28
C ALA A 366 9.57 -5.97 -30.46
N LYS A 367 9.26 -6.17 -29.18
CA LYS A 367 10.14 -6.84 -28.22
C LYS A 367 9.44 -7.74 -27.20
N CYS A 368 8.14 -7.60 -26.98
CA CYS A 368 7.42 -8.49 -26.07
C CYS A 368 6.75 -9.60 -26.89
N PRO A 369 6.96 -10.89 -26.56
CA PRO A 369 6.31 -12.03 -27.21
C PRO A 369 4.79 -12.05 -26.98
#